data_d7f8bc2b31e2ccff49855cc322a9cf8b
#
_entry.id   d7f8bc2b31e2ccff49855cc322a9cf8b
#
_cell.length_a   1.000
_cell.length_b   1.000
_cell.length_c   1.000
_cell.angle_alpha   90.00
_cell.angle_beta   90.00
_cell.angle_gamma   90.00
#
_symmetry.space_group_name_H-M   'P 1'
#
loop_
_entity.id
_entity.type
_entity.pdbx_description
1 polymer ?
#
loop_
_entity_poly.entity_id
_entity_poly.type
_entity_poly.pdbx_seq_one_letter_code
_entity_poly.pdbx_strand_id
1 'polypeptide(L)'
;MGKKGTSVFSNGLIWFGAGVSLAEILTGTYFAPLGFGKALAAILLGHLIGGLMMFAAGMIGAKERKSAMETVKMSFGERGSLLFAVLNVLQLVGWTAIMIYDGALAADGVLHTGIWVWAIIIGALIVVWIFVGLTNLGKLNTVAMTAERDTLS
;
A
#
# COMPACT_ATOMS: atom_id res chain seq x y z
N MET A 1 7.24 -7.16 -27.61
CA MET A 1 6.89 -8.03 -26.46
C MET A 1 5.93 -7.26 -25.56
N GLY A 2 4.63 -7.59 -25.57
CA GLY A 2 3.65 -6.95 -24.70
C GLY A 2 3.89 -7.37 -23.26
N LYS A 3 4.05 -6.40 -22.36
CA LYS A 3 4.04 -6.66 -20.90
C LYS A 3 2.71 -7.36 -20.59
N LYS A 4 2.76 -8.66 -20.23
CA LYS A 4 1.59 -9.35 -19.69
C LYS A 4 1.17 -8.61 -18.42
N GLY A 5 0.01 -7.96 -18.45
CA GLY A 5 -0.56 -7.32 -17.27
C GLY A 5 -0.88 -8.38 -16.21
N THR A 6 -0.84 -8.00 -14.95
CA THR A 6 -1.27 -8.86 -13.83
C THR A 6 -2.70 -9.34 -14.05
N SER A 7 -2.99 -10.60 -13.77
CA SER A 7 -4.35 -11.12 -13.91
C SER A 7 -5.32 -10.43 -12.94
N VAL A 8 -6.61 -10.38 -13.27
CA VAL A 8 -7.65 -9.82 -12.39
C VAL A 8 -7.65 -10.52 -11.03
N PHE A 9 -7.46 -11.84 -11.03
CA PHE A 9 -7.39 -12.63 -9.79
C PHE A 9 -6.16 -12.25 -8.92
N SER A 10 -4.98 -12.11 -9.55
CA SER A 10 -3.77 -11.68 -8.82
C SER A 10 -3.91 -10.28 -8.26
N ASN A 11 -4.52 -9.35 -9.02
CA ASN A 11 -4.82 -8.02 -8.52
C ASN A 11 -5.82 -8.06 -7.35
N GLY A 12 -6.84 -8.91 -7.44
CA GLY A 12 -7.80 -9.11 -6.35
C GLY A 12 -7.13 -9.61 -5.07
N LEU A 13 -6.20 -10.56 -5.17
CA LEU A 13 -5.44 -11.07 -4.01
C LEU A 13 -4.52 -10.00 -3.39
N ILE A 14 -3.87 -9.18 -4.22
CA ILE A 14 -3.04 -8.08 -3.73
C ILE A 14 -3.89 -7.08 -2.94
N TRP A 15 -5.03 -6.68 -3.49
CA TRP A 15 -5.92 -5.74 -2.83
C TRP A 15 -6.61 -6.33 -1.59
N PHE A 16 -6.96 -7.62 -1.62
CA PHE A 16 -7.46 -8.32 -0.44
C PHE A 16 -6.41 -8.34 0.67
N GLY A 17 -5.16 -8.68 0.35
CA GLY A 17 -4.06 -8.69 1.32
C GLY A 17 -3.75 -7.29 1.88
N ALA A 18 -3.90 -6.24 1.07
CA ALA A 18 -3.76 -4.87 1.54
C ALA A 18 -4.93 -4.41 2.42
N GLY A 19 -6.17 -4.85 2.11
CA GLY A 19 -7.38 -4.46 2.85
C GLY A 19 -7.62 -5.24 4.13
N VAL A 20 -6.95 -6.39 4.33
CA VAL A 20 -7.05 -7.21 5.54
C VAL A 20 -5.69 -7.22 6.23
N SER A 21 -5.34 -6.11 6.84
CA SER A 21 -4.09 -5.95 7.58
C SER A 21 -4.35 -5.60 9.05
N LEU A 22 -3.31 -5.72 9.86
CA LEU A 22 -3.39 -5.36 11.27
C LEU A 22 -3.76 -3.89 11.46
N ALA A 23 -3.26 -3.00 10.59
CA ALA A 23 -3.53 -1.58 10.63
C ALA A 23 -5.02 -1.26 10.42
N GLU A 24 -5.68 -1.92 9.45
CA GLU A 24 -7.11 -1.75 9.19
C GLU A 24 -7.96 -2.28 10.34
N ILE A 25 -7.58 -3.42 10.94
CA ILE A 25 -8.26 -3.99 12.11
C ILE A 25 -8.16 -3.03 13.29
N LEU A 26 -6.96 -2.51 13.59
CA LEU A 26 -6.75 -1.53 14.64
C LEU A 26 -7.51 -0.23 14.38
N THR A 27 -7.50 0.27 13.15
CA THR A 27 -8.28 1.46 12.76
C THR A 27 -9.78 1.24 13.00
N GLY A 28 -10.28 0.04 12.75
CA GLY A 28 -11.67 -0.33 13.05
C GLY A 28 -12.03 -0.17 14.53
N THR A 29 -11.09 -0.39 15.43
CA THR A 29 -11.34 -0.26 16.88
C THR A 29 -11.59 1.19 17.33
N TYR A 30 -11.11 2.20 16.59
CA TYR A 30 -11.37 3.61 16.88
C TYR A 30 -12.85 3.99 16.79
N PHE A 31 -13.65 3.20 16.08
CA PHE A 31 -15.11 3.39 16.00
C PHE A 31 -15.87 2.77 17.17
N ALA A 32 -15.22 1.99 18.04
CA ALA A 32 -15.86 1.32 19.16
C ALA A 32 -16.69 2.25 20.07
N PRO A 33 -16.25 3.50 20.39
CA PRO A 33 -17.02 4.42 21.21
C PRO A 33 -18.39 4.82 20.61
N LEU A 34 -18.59 4.67 19.30
CA LEU A 34 -19.87 4.97 18.65
C LEU A 34 -20.94 3.90 18.89
N GLY A 35 -20.56 2.74 19.40
CA GLY A 35 -21.38 1.54 19.47
C GLY A 35 -21.52 0.87 18.11
N PHE A 36 -21.84 -0.45 18.13
CA PHE A 36 -21.76 -1.32 16.96
C PHE A 36 -22.55 -0.82 15.72
N GLY A 37 -23.80 -0.41 15.92
CA GLY A 37 -24.67 0.00 14.78
C GLY A 37 -24.17 1.26 14.07
N LYS A 38 -23.77 2.28 14.83
CA LYS A 38 -23.25 3.54 14.25
C LYS A 38 -21.87 3.33 13.65
N ALA A 39 -21.00 2.54 14.29
CA ALA A 39 -19.68 2.19 13.79
C ALA A 39 -19.80 1.47 12.44
N LEU A 40 -20.64 0.44 12.37
CA LEU A 40 -20.88 -0.31 11.13
C LEU A 40 -21.42 0.58 10.01
N ALA A 41 -22.39 1.43 10.31
CA ALA A 41 -22.94 2.37 9.33
C ALA A 41 -21.86 3.35 8.82
N ALA A 42 -21.06 3.91 9.70
CA ALA A 42 -19.97 4.82 9.33
C ALA A 42 -18.92 4.13 8.45
N ILE A 43 -18.53 2.90 8.80
CA ILE A 43 -17.58 2.11 8.02
C ILE A 43 -18.15 1.80 6.64
N LEU A 44 -19.38 1.31 6.54
CA LEU A 44 -20.00 0.96 5.26
C LEU A 44 -20.16 2.19 4.36
N LEU A 45 -20.65 3.32 4.90
CA LEU A 45 -20.79 4.56 4.13
C LEU A 45 -19.44 5.10 3.68
N GLY A 46 -18.42 5.09 4.57
CA GLY A 46 -17.06 5.50 4.24
C GLY A 46 -16.45 4.64 3.13
N HIS A 47 -16.64 3.32 3.18
CA HIS A 47 -16.16 2.40 2.13
C HIS A 47 -16.91 2.59 0.81
N LEU A 48 -18.22 2.86 0.86
CA LEU A 48 -18.99 3.14 -0.35
C LEU A 48 -18.49 4.42 -1.04
N ILE A 49 -18.36 5.51 -0.29
CA ILE A 49 -17.90 6.80 -0.83
C ILE A 49 -16.44 6.69 -1.31
N GLY A 50 -15.55 6.20 -0.46
CA GLY A 50 -14.14 6.06 -0.79
C GLY A 50 -13.90 5.08 -1.93
N GLY A 51 -14.65 3.96 -1.95
CA GLY A 51 -14.59 2.96 -3.01
C GLY A 51 -15.04 3.52 -4.36
N LEU A 52 -16.10 4.31 -4.40
CA LEU A 52 -16.55 4.99 -5.63
C LEU A 52 -15.51 5.99 -6.14
N MET A 53 -14.92 6.78 -5.26
CA MET A 53 -13.85 7.72 -5.62
C MET A 53 -12.60 6.98 -6.15
N MET A 54 -12.19 5.92 -5.47
CA MET A 54 -11.05 5.10 -5.87
C MET A 54 -11.31 4.38 -7.20
N PHE A 55 -12.51 3.87 -7.41
CA PHE A 55 -12.92 3.27 -8.68
C PHE A 55 -12.86 4.29 -9.83
N ALA A 56 -13.39 5.49 -9.64
CA ALA A 56 -13.33 6.55 -10.65
C ALA A 56 -11.88 6.94 -10.99
N ALA A 57 -11.03 7.12 -9.98
CA ALA A 57 -9.60 7.41 -10.18
C ALA A 57 -8.88 6.25 -10.90
N GLY A 58 -9.16 5.01 -10.52
CA GLY A 58 -8.61 3.81 -11.14
C GLY A 58 -9.02 3.67 -12.60
N MET A 59 -10.27 4.00 -12.93
CA MET A 59 -10.79 4.01 -14.31
C MET A 59 -10.03 5.01 -15.20
N ILE A 60 -9.74 6.21 -14.68
CA ILE A 60 -8.95 7.21 -15.40
C ILE A 60 -7.53 6.67 -15.65
N GLY A 61 -6.86 6.15 -14.62
CA GLY A 61 -5.51 5.60 -14.74
C GLY A 61 -5.43 4.43 -15.74
N ALA A 62 -6.42 3.52 -15.69
CA ALA A 62 -6.50 2.37 -16.58
C ALA A 62 -6.73 2.79 -18.05
N LYS A 63 -7.63 3.75 -18.27
CA LYS A 63 -7.95 4.28 -19.61
C LYS A 63 -6.75 5.00 -20.22
N GLU A 64 -6.11 5.85 -19.45
CA GLU A 64 -4.97 6.65 -19.91
C GLU A 64 -3.64 5.88 -19.87
N ARG A 65 -3.60 4.69 -19.23
CA ARG A 65 -2.38 3.88 -19.02
C ARG A 65 -1.26 4.66 -18.33
N LYS A 66 -1.63 5.52 -17.39
CA LYS A 66 -0.74 6.42 -16.66
C LYS A 66 -0.77 6.11 -15.17
N SER A 67 0.32 6.45 -14.49
CA SER A 67 0.40 6.39 -13.03
C SER A 67 -0.50 7.44 -12.38
N ALA A 68 -0.78 7.31 -11.07
CA ALA A 68 -1.60 8.26 -10.32
C ALA A 68 -1.05 9.70 -10.44
N MET A 69 0.26 9.89 -10.30
CA MET A 69 0.86 11.22 -10.39
C MET A 69 0.82 11.80 -11.81
N GLU A 70 0.89 10.98 -12.85
CA GLU A 70 0.73 11.44 -14.24
C GLU A 70 -0.71 11.85 -14.54
N THR A 71 -1.71 11.14 -14.00
CA THR A 71 -3.13 11.52 -14.13
C THR A 71 -3.44 12.80 -13.38
N VAL A 72 -2.86 13.00 -12.19
CA VAL A 72 -2.97 14.26 -11.45
C VAL A 72 -2.36 15.42 -12.25
N LYS A 73 -1.22 15.21 -12.91
CA LYS A 73 -0.60 16.22 -13.77
C LYS A 73 -1.51 16.63 -14.93
N MET A 74 -2.25 15.68 -15.51
CA MET A 74 -3.22 15.98 -16.59
C MET A 74 -4.35 16.89 -16.11
N SER A 75 -4.80 16.73 -14.87
CA SER A 75 -5.94 17.48 -14.32
C SER A 75 -5.53 18.85 -13.74
N PHE A 76 -4.35 18.94 -13.12
CA PHE A 76 -3.91 20.11 -12.35
C PHE A 76 -2.67 20.81 -12.92
N GLY A 77 -2.14 20.33 -14.05
CA GLY A 77 -0.93 20.85 -14.66
C GLY A 77 0.33 20.56 -13.85
N GLU A 78 1.46 21.11 -14.33
CA GLU A 78 2.78 20.82 -13.70
C GLU A 78 2.91 21.40 -12.29
N ARG A 79 2.46 22.63 -12.08
CA ARG A 79 2.56 23.28 -10.77
C ARG A 79 1.59 22.69 -9.74
N GLY A 80 0.35 22.38 -10.15
CA GLY A 80 -0.62 21.75 -9.29
C GLY A 80 -0.21 20.33 -8.91
N SER A 81 0.38 19.57 -9.82
CA SER A 81 0.85 18.21 -9.54
C SER A 81 1.97 18.15 -8.50
N LEU A 82 2.78 19.19 -8.35
CA LEU A 82 3.80 19.26 -7.30
C LEU A 82 3.20 19.23 -5.90
N LEU A 83 2.10 19.96 -5.68
CA LEU A 83 1.38 19.91 -4.40
C LEU A 83 0.93 18.49 -4.07
N PHE A 84 0.30 17.80 -5.02
CA PHE A 84 -0.15 16.42 -4.82
C PHE A 84 1.02 15.44 -4.65
N ALA A 85 2.14 15.65 -5.34
CA ALA A 85 3.35 14.86 -5.15
C ALA A 85 3.92 15.01 -3.73
N VAL A 86 3.98 16.24 -3.20
CA VAL A 86 4.42 16.50 -1.82
C VAL A 86 3.46 15.84 -0.82
N LEU A 87 2.14 16.00 -0.99
CA LEU A 87 1.14 15.38 -0.14
C LEU A 87 1.24 13.85 -0.19
N ASN A 88 1.51 13.27 -1.36
CA ASN A 88 1.70 11.83 -1.50
C ASN A 88 2.96 11.34 -0.76
N VAL A 89 4.07 12.08 -0.83
CA VAL A 89 5.28 11.73 -0.06
C VAL A 89 5.01 11.81 1.44
N LEU A 90 4.38 12.88 1.91
CA LEU A 90 4.02 13.04 3.32
C LEU A 90 3.10 11.91 3.81
N GLN A 91 2.11 11.54 3.01
CA GLN A 91 1.23 10.42 3.30
C GLN A 91 2.00 9.10 3.40
N LEU A 92 2.92 8.80 2.47
CA LEU A 92 3.72 7.58 2.49
C LEU A 92 4.64 7.52 3.72
N VAL A 93 5.26 8.64 4.10
CA VAL A 93 6.05 8.73 5.33
C VAL A 93 5.18 8.50 6.57
N GLY A 94 3.99 9.11 6.60
CA GLY A 94 3.02 8.92 7.68
C GLY A 94 2.59 7.45 7.83
N TRP A 95 2.22 6.80 6.74
CA TRP A 95 1.86 5.38 6.76
C TRP A 95 3.01 4.48 7.20
N THR A 96 4.23 4.75 6.72
CA THR A 96 5.41 4.00 7.15
C THR A 96 5.63 4.13 8.66
N ALA A 97 5.51 5.33 9.21
CA ALA A 97 5.65 5.57 10.64
C ALA A 97 4.57 4.85 11.46
N ILE A 98 3.30 4.86 11.01
CA ILE A 98 2.20 4.14 11.65
C ILE A 98 2.47 2.63 11.64
N MET A 99 2.85 2.06 10.52
CA MET A 99 3.14 0.61 10.42
C MET A 99 4.31 0.19 11.30
N ILE A 100 5.35 0.99 11.40
CA ILE A 100 6.48 0.74 12.32
C ILE A 100 5.99 0.78 13.77
N TYR A 101 5.20 1.78 14.13
CA TYR A 101 4.65 1.93 15.47
C TYR A 101 3.73 0.78 15.86
N ASP A 102 2.79 0.41 14.99
CA ASP A 102 1.85 -0.70 15.25
C ASP A 102 2.59 -2.04 15.37
N GLY A 103 3.59 -2.28 14.52
CA GLY A 103 4.45 -3.46 14.62
C GLY A 103 5.26 -3.48 15.93
N ALA A 104 5.79 -2.33 16.34
CA ALA A 104 6.54 -2.18 17.58
C ALA A 104 5.64 -2.39 18.81
N LEU A 105 4.41 -1.87 18.78
CA LEU A 105 3.41 -2.05 19.83
C LEU A 105 3.04 -3.53 19.98
N ALA A 106 2.80 -4.22 18.87
CA ALA A 106 2.49 -5.64 18.86
C ALA A 106 3.64 -6.49 19.42
N ALA A 107 4.88 -6.20 19.04
CA ALA A 107 6.07 -6.91 19.52
C ALA A 107 6.34 -6.64 21.01
N ASP A 108 6.17 -5.41 21.47
CA ASP A 108 6.35 -5.04 22.87
C ASP A 108 5.24 -5.64 23.75
N GLY A 109 4.02 -5.79 23.23
CA GLY A 109 2.93 -6.46 23.92
C GLY A 109 3.22 -7.93 24.29
N VAL A 110 4.14 -8.58 23.54
CA VAL A 110 4.58 -9.97 23.80
C VAL A 110 5.86 -10.02 24.62
N LEU A 111 6.83 -9.18 24.34
CA LEU A 111 8.19 -9.29 24.85
C LEU A 111 8.54 -8.28 25.95
N HIS A 112 7.73 -7.24 26.12
CA HIS A 112 7.84 -6.23 27.19
C HIS A 112 9.23 -5.58 27.33
N THR A 113 9.89 -5.32 26.19
CA THR A 113 11.27 -4.79 26.13
C THR A 113 11.35 -3.29 25.87
N GLY A 114 10.21 -2.66 25.56
CA GLY A 114 10.07 -1.26 25.23
C GLY A 114 9.81 -1.00 23.75
N ILE A 115 8.76 -0.21 23.46
CA ILE A 115 8.30 0.09 22.07
C ILE A 115 9.41 0.65 21.20
N TRP A 116 10.28 1.51 21.74
CA TRP A 116 11.37 2.14 20.98
C TRP A 116 12.39 1.14 20.44
N VAL A 117 12.66 0.07 21.19
CA VAL A 117 13.57 -1.00 20.73
C VAL A 117 13.02 -1.65 19.48
N TRP A 118 11.74 -1.99 19.50
CA TRP A 118 11.07 -2.62 18.36
C TRP A 118 10.88 -1.67 17.19
N ALA A 119 10.60 -0.39 17.43
CA ALA A 119 10.51 0.61 16.37
C ALA A 119 11.83 0.75 15.61
N ILE A 120 12.96 0.75 16.31
CA ILE A 120 14.29 0.79 15.68
C ILE A 120 14.57 -0.50 14.89
N ILE A 121 14.29 -1.66 15.48
CA ILE A 121 14.51 -2.95 14.83
C ILE A 121 13.67 -3.07 13.56
N ILE A 122 12.36 -2.80 13.64
CA ILE A 122 11.44 -2.90 12.50
C ILE A 122 11.82 -1.88 11.43
N GLY A 123 12.11 -0.64 11.82
CA GLY A 123 12.56 0.40 10.89
C GLY A 123 13.84 0.01 10.15
N ALA A 124 14.83 -0.54 10.88
CA ALA A 124 16.07 -1.04 10.27
C ALA A 124 15.82 -2.21 9.31
N LEU A 125 14.93 -3.16 9.69
CA LEU A 125 14.57 -4.28 8.82
C LEU A 125 13.87 -3.82 7.54
N ILE A 126 13.00 -2.81 7.61
CA ILE A 126 12.35 -2.22 6.42
C ILE A 126 13.40 -1.61 5.50
N VAL A 127 14.35 -0.83 6.05
CA VAL A 127 15.43 -0.23 5.25
C VAL A 127 16.27 -1.32 4.57
N VAL A 128 16.69 -2.35 5.31
CA VAL A 128 17.44 -3.49 4.76
C VAL A 128 16.63 -4.18 3.66
N TRP A 129 15.33 -4.43 3.90
CA TRP A 129 14.45 -5.07 2.93
C TRP A 129 14.33 -4.27 1.64
N ILE A 130 14.21 -2.95 1.73
CA ILE A 130 14.15 -2.06 0.55
C ILE A 130 15.46 -2.16 -0.24
N PHE A 131 16.62 -2.08 0.42
CA PHE A 131 17.91 -2.21 -0.26
C PHE A 131 18.09 -3.57 -0.92
N VAL A 132 17.77 -4.66 -0.23
CA VAL A 132 17.84 -6.03 -0.78
C VAL A 132 16.82 -6.22 -1.91
N GLY A 133 15.59 -5.72 -1.73
CA GLY A 133 14.53 -5.79 -2.74
C GLY A 133 14.89 -5.04 -4.01
N LEU A 134 15.39 -3.82 -3.91
CA LEU A 134 15.81 -3.01 -5.05
C LEU A 134 16.98 -3.65 -5.83
N THR A 135 17.94 -4.27 -5.12
CA THR A 135 19.09 -4.94 -5.75
C THR A 135 18.73 -6.28 -6.37
N ASN A 136 17.75 -7.00 -5.84
CA ASN A 136 17.37 -8.34 -6.29
C ASN A 136 16.18 -8.38 -7.27
N LEU A 137 15.35 -7.34 -7.32
CA LEU A 137 14.24 -7.26 -8.29
C LEU A 137 14.72 -7.38 -9.74
N GLY A 138 15.90 -6.81 -10.06
CA GLY A 138 16.56 -6.99 -11.35
C GLY A 138 16.95 -8.45 -11.63
N LYS A 139 17.52 -9.12 -10.63
CA LYS A 139 17.96 -10.52 -10.74
C LYS A 139 16.78 -11.49 -10.78
N LEU A 140 15.76 -11.30 -9.96
CA LEU A 140 14.52 -12.09 -9.98
C LEU A 140 13.80 -11.99 -11.32
N ASN A 141 13.73 -10.80 -11.90
CA ASN A 141 13.12 -10.59 -13.21
C ASN A 141 13.95 -11.27 -14.32
N THR A 142 15.27 -11.28 -14.21
CA THR A 142 16.17 -11.96 -15.14
C THR A 142 16.03 -13.50 -15.01
N VAL A 143 15.95 -14.03 -13.80
CA VAL A 143 15.76 -15.48 -13.55
C VAL A 143 14.37 -15.92 -14.04
N ALA A 144 13.33 -15.16 -13.80
CA ALA A 144 11.98 -15.46 -14.31
C ALA A 144 11.94 -15.46 -15.85
N MET A 145 12.60 -14.51 -16.50
CA MET A 145 12.69 -14.46 -17.97
C MET A 145 13.53 -15.60 -18.58
N THR A 146 14.58 -16.06 -17.88
CA THR A 146 15.39 -17.21 -18.33
C THR A 146 14.62 -18.52 -18.20
N ALA A 147 13.94 -18.73 -17.07
CA ALA A 147 13.12 -19.92 -16.85
C ALA A 147 11.95 -20.03 -17.85
N GLU A 148 11.36 -18.90 -18.25
CA GLU A 148 10.29 -18.86 -19.26
C GLU A 148 10.84 -19.16 -20.67
N ARG A 149 12.10 -18.86 -20.93
CA ARG A 149 12.76 -19.16 -22.21
C ARG A 149 13.08 -20.64 -22.36
N ASP A 150 13.49 -21.29 -21.28
CA ASP A 150 13.84 -22.71 -21.25
C ASP A 150 12.60 -23.65 -21.28
N THR A 151 11.41 -23.11 -20.95
CA THR A 151 10.14 -23.87 -21.06
C THR A 151 9.47 -23.73 -22.43
N LEU A 152 9.97 -22.86 -23.30
CA LEU A 152 9.42 -22.60 -24.64
C LEU A 152 10.33 -23.12 -25.78
N SER A 153 11.45 -23.74 -25.44
CA SER A 153 12.36 -24.45 -26.37
C SER A 153 12.14 -25.96 -26.29
#